data_df2430e9072580ae3a892b69dff1134e
#
_entry.id   df2430e9072580ae3a892b69dff1134e
#
_cell.length_a   1.000
_cell.length_b   1.000
_cell.length_c   1.000
_cell.angle_alpha   90.00
_cell.angle_beta   90.00
_cell.angle_gamma   90.00
#
_symmetry.space_group_name_H-M   'P 1'
#
loop_
_entity.id
_entity.type
_entity.pdbx_description
1 polymer ?
#
loop_
_entity_poly.entity_id
_entity_poly.type
_entity_poly.pdbx_seq_one_letter_code
_entity_poly.pdbx_strand_id
1 'polypeptide(L)'
;MRILLVTPKNPPSFWTYDGILPTLGRRCIFPNLSMPTLAGLTGSEHEVMLCDENVQDVDFDVPADIVGVTGYIIHGERMRELLAGFRARGRFVVAGGPYASLCPDDLRGHADVIFEGEAEETWPRFLRDFETGSWQATYRTEDKPDLSASPMPRFDLLDVPKYHALTIQFARGCPFTCEFCDIIVMYGRRPRAKRVEQVMAEVRECHRLGASQVFIVDDNFIGNRKLAKELLRALADWGRANQYPLDFNTEVSLDVAQDDELLELFHAAHFTTIFIGIESPRKESLLETRKNQNTRGDLIENVRRVQSHGIQVQAGMIVGFDHDDALIFEEQLRFIQEARIPVSMTGLLQALPKTPLYERVLAEGRLVSESGGDQFVLSNIQPERMTRLELYRGYRWLVGELYDFHNYRRRTLDFLLARGSQIHGGMNVRRGDVGRLGRILFETLLRGGPRRAWFTLSLLGITALRRPSVLKEAVSFAIVHRAFHSYTRDLAGRLDAAISELELEGRPPGVAGTRLCPGVSD
;
A
#
# COMPACT_ATOMS: atom_id res chain seq x y z
N MET A 1 17.66 25.84 12.59
CA MET A 1 16.95 25.98 11.29
C MET A 1 15.50 25.52 11.42
N ARG A 2 14.64 26.02 10.54
CA ARG A 2 13.25 25.53 10.38
C ARG A 2 13.21 24.61 9.17
N ILE A 3 12.72 23.39 9.35
CA ILE A 3 12.70 22.34 8.33
C ILE A 3 11.25 21.90 8.13
N LEU A 4 10.76 22.00 6.90
CA LEU A 4 9.46 21.47 6.52
C LEU A 4 9.64 20.17 5.73
N LEU A 5 9.01 19.09 6.18
CA LEU A 5 8.97 17.82 5.46
C LEU A 5 7.58 17.61 4.86
N VAL A 6 7.51 17.35 3.57
CA VAL A 6 6.27 17.25 2.81
C VAL A 6 6.15 15.89 2.14
N THR A 7 4.98 15.25 2.25
CA THR A 7 4.60 14.13 1.40
C THR A 7 3.42 14.52 0.53
N PRO A 8 3.46 14.24 -0.79
CA PRO A 8 2.37 14.52 -1.70
C PRO A 8 1.11 13.72 -1.40
N LYS A 9 -0.02 14.21 -1.88
CA LYS A 9 -1.30 13.51 -1.81
C LYS A 9 -1.25 12.22 -2.66
N ASN A 10 -1.70 11.12 -2.07
CA ASN A 10 -1.88 9.87 -2.81
C ASN A 10 -3.02 10.01 -3.83
N PRO A 11 -2.84 9.57 -5.08
CA PRO A 11 -3.97 9.42 -5.99
C PRO A 11 -4.93 8.33 -5.49
N PRO A 12 -6.22 8.40 -5.87
CA PRO A 12 -7.20 7.37 -5.50
C PRO A 12 -6.75 5.97 -5.92
N SER A 13 -6.82 5.02 -4.98
CA SER A 13 -6.43 3.63 -5.20
C SER A 13 -7.14 2.70 -4.22
N PHE A 14 -6.89 1.39 -4.31
CA PHE A 14 -7.35 0.43 -3.29
C PHE A 14 -6.77 0.73 -1.89
N TRP A 15 -5.63 1.42 -1.82
CA TRP A 15 -4.96 1.76 -0.56
C TRP A 15 -5.51 3.00 0.13
N THR A 16 -6.22 3.87 -0.60
CA THR A 16 -6.66 5.16 -0.05
C THR A 16 -8.02 5.10 0.63
N TYR A 17 -8.84 4.08 0.32
CA TYR A 17 -10.21 3.93 0.86
C TYR A 17 -11.07 5.19 0.72
N ASP A 18 -10.92 5.87 -0.43
CA ASP A 18 -11.64 7.10 -0.71
C ASP A 18 -13.16 6.94 -0.57
N GLY A 19 -13.82 8.00 -0.15
CA GLY A 19 -15.26 8.04 0.01
C GLY A 19 -15.81 7.41 1.30
N ILE A 20 -14.99 6.71 2.12
CA ILE A 20 -15.43 6.20 3.44
C ILE A 20 -14.70 6.86 4.61
N LEU A 21 -13.45 7.28 4.45
CA LEU A 21 -12.66 7.89 5.52
C LEU A 21 -13.33 9.10 6.17
N PRO A 22 -13.95 10.05 5.41
CA PRO A 22 -14.66 11.17 6.01
C PRO A 22 -15.84 10.74 6.90
N THR A 23 -16.54 9.66 6.54
CA THR A 23 -17.63 9.09 7.34
C THR A 23 -17.12 8.53 8.68
N LEU A 24 -15.86 8.04 8.69
CA LEU A 24 -15.17 7.59 9.89
C LEU A 24 -14.53 8.76 10.68
N GLY A 25 -14.62 10.00 10.20
CA GLY A 25 -13.95 11.16 10.76
C GLY A 25 -12.43 11.12 10.56
N ARG A 26 -11.98 10.47 9.51
CA ARG A 26 -10.57 10.32 9.12
C ARG A 26 -10.34 10.96 7.75
N ARG A 27 -9.09 11.26 7.43
CA ARG A 27 -8.70 11.79 6.11
C ARG A 27 -7.76 10.87 5.35
N CYS A 28 -6.92 10.12 6.07
CA CYS A 28 -5.97 9.18 5.48
C CYS A 28 -5.97 7.85 6.25
N ILE A 29 -5.62 6.76 5.58
CA ILE A 29 -5.47 5.45 6.25
C ILE A 29 -4.22 5.45 7.11
N PHE A 30 -3.07 5.79 6.54
CA PHE A 30 -1.76 5.72 7.17
C PHE A 30 -0.97 7.00 6.95
N PRO A 31 -0.21 7.51 7.95
CA PRO A 31 0.81 8.52 7.72
C PRO A 31 2.01 7.92 6.97
N ASN A 32 2.71 8.74 6.19
CA ASN A 32 4.01 8.39 5.65
C ASN A 32 5.05 8.34 6.78
N LEU A 33 5.60 7.15 7.08
CA LEU A 33 6.53 6.94 8.19
C LEU A 33 7.88 7.64 7.99
N SER A 34 8.30 7.91 6.75
CA SER A 34 9.61 8.52 6.50
C SER A 34 9.71 9.94 7.07
N MET A 35 8.63 10.73 7.06
CA MET A 35 8.65 12.09 7.62
C MET A 35 8.90 12.12 9.13
N PRO A 36 8.14 11.40 9.99
CA PRO A 36 8.41 11.38 11.42
C PRO A 36 9.74 10.71 11.76
N THR A 37 10.23 9.76 10.93
CA THR A 37 11.56 9.17 11.08
C THR A 37 12.66 10.19 10.80
N LEU A 38 12.56 10.94 9.71
CA LEU A 38 13.50 12.02 9.39
C LEU A 38 13.50 13.10 10.49
N ALA A 39 12.32 13.45 10.98
CA ALA A 39 12.20 14.37 12.11
C ALA A 39 12.91 13.83 13.37
N GLY A 40 12.88 12.51 13.59
CA GLY A 40 13.64 11.86 14.67
C GLY A 40 15.16 11.86 14.45
N LEU A 41 15.61 11.86 13.19
CA LEU A 41 17.04 12.00 12.82
C LEU A 41 17.53 13.45 12.87
N THR A 42 16.59 14.40 12.96
CA THR A 42 16.91 15.83 13.02
C THR A 42 17.19 16.23 14.48
N GLY A 43 18.31 16.90 14.72
CA GLY A 43 18.70 17.33 16.06
C GLY A 43 17.65 18.26 16.69
N SER A 44 17.57 18.23 18.02
CA SER A 44 16.61 19.03 18.79
C SER A 44 16.82 20.55 18.70
N GLU A 45 17.95 20.98 18.17
CA GLU A 45 18.31 22.39 17.87
C GLU A 45 17.54 22.93 16.65
N HIS A 46 16.88 22.06 15.89
CA HIS A 46 16.11 22.43 14.70
C HIS A 46 14.61 22.31 14.97
N GLU A 47 13.84 23.22 14.42
CA GLU A 47 12.38 23.15 14.39
C GLU A 47 11.92 22.36 13.16
N VAL A 48 11.19 21.25 13.38
CA VAL A 48 10.68 20.40 12.29
C VAL A 48 9.15 20.49 12.21
N MET A 49 8.66 20.73 11.00
CA MET A 49 7.24 20.74 10.66
C MET A 49 6.96 19.61 9.66
N LEU A 50 5.83 18.93 9.80
CA LEU A 50 5.37 17.91 8.86
C LEU A 50 4.13 18.39 8.11
N CYS A 51 4.11 18.19 6.80
CA CYS A 51 2.97 18.45 5.93
C CYS A 51 2.65 17.20 5.10
N ASP A 52 1.56 16.53 5.44
CA ASP A 52 1.02 15.43 4.64
C ASP A 52 -0.20 15.95 3.85
N GLU A 53 -0.07 16.07 2.53
CA GLU A 53 -1.17 16.54 1.65
C GLU A 53 -2.41 15.64 1.69
N ASN A 54 -2.32 14.43 2.23
CA ASN A 54 -3.49 13.58 2.44
C ASN A 54 -4.41 14.10 3.56
N VAL A 55 -3.87 14.91 4.46
CA VAL A 55 -4.61 15.37 5.65
C VAL A 55 -4.68 16.89 5.79
N GLN A 56 -3.85 17.64 5.07
CA GLN A 56 -3.84 19.10 5.06
C GLN A 56 -3.33 19.66 3.75
N ASP A 57 -3.73 20.87 3.39
CA ASP A 57 -3.23 21.55 2.21
C ASP A 57 -1.81 22.07 2.46
N VAL A 58 -0.98 22.14 1.40
CA VAL A 58 0.37 22.71 1.46
C VAL A 58 0.28 24.23 1.47
N ASP A 59 0.86 24.85 2.50
CA ASP A 59 1.10 26.29 2.53
C ASP A 59 2.54 26.57 2.03
N PHE A 60 2.64 27.13 0.82
CA PHE A 60 3.94 27.46 0.22
C PHE A 60 4.63 28.66 0.88
N ASP A 61 3.92 29.46 1.65
CA ASP A 61 4.47 30.66 2.30
C ASP A 61 5.00 30.38 3.71
N VAL A 62 4.85 29.13 4.20
CA VAL A 62 5.44 28.70 5.48
C VAL A 62 6.93 29.07 5.54
N PRO A 63 7.36 29.75 6.60
CA PRO A 63 8.77 30.11 6.75
C PRO A 63 9.59 28.86 7.11
N ALA A 64 10.34 28.35 6.12
CA ALA A 64 11.27 27.24 6.28
C ALA A 64 12.61 27.59 5.64
N ASP A 65 13.70 27.15 6.26
CA ASP A 65 15.06 27.27 5.71
C ASP A 65 15.30 26.14 4.70
N ILE A 66 14.78 24.93 5.00
CA ILE A 66 14.87 23.75 4.15
C ILE A 66 13.47 23.16 3.99
N VAL A 67 13.11 22.77 2.76
CA VAL A 67 11.91 21.99 2.46
C VAL A 67 12.28 20.65 1.85
N GLY A 68 11.98 19.56 2.55
CA GLY A 68 12.21 18.20 2.07
C GLY A 68 10.91 17.59 1.53
N VAL A 69 10.94 17.10 0.28
CA VAL A 69 9.80 16.41 -0.35
C VAL A 69 10.13 14.95 -0.56
N THR A 70 9.23 14.05 -0.12
CA THR A 70 9.41 12.60 -0.21
C THR A 70 8.19 11.93 -0.84
N GLY A 71 8.41 10.92 -1.70
CA GLY A 71 7.32 10.18 -2.32
C GLY A 71 7.78 8.97 -3.15
N TYR A 72 6.79 8.27 -3.71
CA TYR A 72 6.97 7.16 -4.63
C TYR A 72 6.91 7.65 -6.08
N ILE A 73 7.16 6.77 -7.07
CA ILE A 73 7.10 7.11 -8.51
C ILE A 73 5.74 7.74 -8.87
N ILE A 74 4.65 7.22 -8.32
CA ILE A 74 3.29 7.74 -8.54
C ILE A 74 3.10 9.20 -8.10
N HIS A 75 3.98 9.71 -7.26
CA HIS A 75 3.98 11.10 -6.79
C HIS A 75 4.89 12.02 -7.63
N GLY A 76 5.58 11.49 -8.66
CA GLY A 76 6.65 12.17 -9.35
C GLY A 76 6.26 13.56 -9.89
N GLU A 77 5.11 13.67 -10.54
CA GLU A 77 4.61 14.97 -11.05
C GLU A 77 4.38 15.95 -9.90
N ARG A 78 3.64 15.51 -8.87
CA ARG A 78 3.33 16.36 -7.72
C ARG A 78 4.57 16.77 -6.93
N MET A 79 5.56 15.89 -6.82
CA MET A 79 6.83 16.22 -6.19
C MET A 79 7.55 17.36 -6.93
N ARG A 80 7.60 17.30 -8.28
CA ARG A 80 8.20 18.38 -9.08
C ARG A 80 7.45 19.70 -8.91
N GLU A 81 6.12 19.69 -8.89
CA GLU A 81 5.30 20.88 -8.62
C GLU A 81 5.58 21.48 -7.24
N LEU A 82 5.64 20.65 -6.20
CA LEU A 82 5.94 21.10 -4.84
C LEU A 82 7.32 21.72 -4.74
N LEU A 83 8.34 21.06 -5.29
CA LEU A 83 9.71 21.56 -5.33
C LEU A 83 9.80 22.91 -6.07
N ALA A 84 9.15 23.02 -7.24
CA ALA A 84 9.11 24.26 -8.00
C ALA A 84 8.37 25.39 -7.25
N GLY A 85 7.25 25.07 -6.61
CA GLY A 85 6.45 26.03 -5.84
C GLY A 85 7.21 26.65 -4.66
N PHE A 86 7.94 25.83 -3.89
CA PHE A 86 8.77 26.29 -2.78
C PHE A 86 10.03 27.03 -3.27
N ARG A 87 10.68 26.55 -4.34
CA ARG A 87 11.84 27.22 -4.94
C ARG A 87 11.49 28.63 -5.47
N ALA A 88 10.31 28.79 -6.07
CA ALA A 88 9.82 30.08 -6.54
C ALA A 88 9.66 31.11 -5.39
N ARG A 89 9.59 30.64 -4.14
CA ARG A 89 9.55 31.45 -2.92
C ARG A 89 10.90 31.58 -2.21
N GLY A 90 11.98 31.18 -2.92
CA GLY A 90 13.35 31.28 -2.40
C GLY A 90 13.68 30.26 -1.30
N ARG A 91 12.94 29.16 -1.20
CA ARG A 91 13.24 28.08 -0.24
C ARG A 91 14.31 27.15 -0.81
N PHE A 92 15.19 26.66 0.06
CA PHE A 92 16.10 25.59 -0.30
C PHE A 92 15.33 24.26 -0.30
N VAL A 93 15.35 23.54 -1.42
CA VAL A 93 14.49 22.37 -1.63
C VAL A 93 15.30 21.10 -1.81
N VAL A 94 14.91 20.04 -1.09
CA VAL A 94 15.58 18.75 -1.18
C VAL A 94 14.55 17.64 -1.48
N ALA A 95 14.97 16.63 -2.21
CA ALA A 95 14.13 15.50 -2.59
C ALA A 95 14.72 14.19 -2.07
N GLY A 96 13.86 13.29 -1.56
CA GLY A 96 14.24 11.97 -1.06
C GLY A 96 13.14 10.93 -1.24
N GLY A 97 13.38 9.74 -0.70
CA GLY A 97 12.44 8.62 -0.73
C GLY A 97 12.58 7.72 -1.97
N PRO A 98 11.63 6.78 -2.16
CA PRO A 98 11.68 5.79 -3.23
C PRO A 98 11.83 6.39 -4.64
N TYR A 99 11.07 7.44 -4.97
CA TYR A 99 11.17 8.07 -6.28
C TYR A 99 12.55 8.67 -6.54
N ALA A 100 13.09 9.43 -5.58
CA ALA A 100 14.42 10.01 -5.70
C ALA A 100 15.52 8.94 -5.81
N SER A 101 15.30 7.76 -5.23
CA SER A 101 16.25 6.64 -5.27
C SER A 101 16.19 5.86 -6.59
N LEU A 102 14.99 5.68 -7.16
CA LEU A 102 14.78 4.92 -8.40
C LEU A 102 15.01 5.80 -9.64
N CYS A 103 14.54 7.04 -9.63
CA CYS A 103 14.57 7.97 -10.75
C CYS A 103 15.21 9.32 -10.35
N PRO A 104 16.48 9.36 -9.88
CA PRO A 104 17.11 10.60 -9.42
C PRO A 104 17.23 11.64 -10.53
N ASP A 105 17.40 11.21 -11.77
CA ASP A 105 17.57 12.10 -12.93
C ASP A 105 16.31 12.93 -13.20
N ASP A 106 15.12 12.42 -12.92
CA ASP A 106 13.85 13.14 -13.07
C ASP A 106 13.71 14.33 -12.12
N LEU A 107 14.51 14.33 -11.04
CA LEU A 107 14.51 15.38 -10.02
C LEU A 107 15.69 16.35 -10.14
N ARG A 108 16.65 16.05 -11.03
CA ARG A 108 17.77 16.96 -11.31
C ARG A 108 17.23 18.28 -11.89
N GLY A 109 17.71 19.38 -11.33
CA GLY A 109 17.22 20.71 -11.69
C GLY A 109 15.91 21.11 -10.99
N HIS A 110 15.17 20.19 -10.37
CA HIS A 110 13.99 20.46 -9.54
C HIS A 110 14.34 20.62 -8.06
N ALA A 111 15.25 19.82 -7.54
CA ALA A 111 15.76 19.90 -6.17
C ALA A 111 17.20 20.47 -6.13
N ASP A 112 17.56 21.14 -5.02
CA ASP A 112 18.93 21.60 -4.77
C ASP A 112 19.81 20.44 -4.31
N VAL A 113 19.19 19.47 -3.59
CA VAL A 113 19.84 18.24 -3.13
C VAL A 113 18.92 17.05 -3.35
N ILE A 114 19.50 15.94 -3.80
CA ILE A 114 18.80 14.65 -3.97
C ILE A 114 19.41 13.63 -3.01
N PHE A 115 18.53 12.94 -2.26
CA PHE A 115 18.91 11.83 -1.40
C PHE A 115 18.58 10.51 -2.09
N GLU A 116 19.61 9.72 -2.39
CA GLU A 116 19.47 8.39 -2.97
C GLU A 116 19.66 7.32 -1.90
N GLY A 117 18.63 6.50 -1.67
CA GLY A 117 18.64 5.43 -0.66
C GLY A 117 18.16 5.88 0.72
N GLU A 118 18.66 5.21 1.75
CA GLU A 118 18.21 5.38 3.13
C GLU A 118 18.87 6.61 3.78
N ALA A 119 18.13 7.29 4.66
CA ALA A 119 18.49 8.61 5.14
C ALA A 119 19.20 8.64 6.51
N GLU A 120 19.32 7.50 7.18
CA GLU A 120 19.81 7.42 8.56
C GLU A 120 21.19 8.08 8.75
N GLU A 121 22.07 7.95 7.76
CA GLU A 121 23.42 8.55 7.81
C GLU A 121 23.52 9.83 6.97
N THR A 122 22.80 9.85 5.84
CA THR A 122 22.93 10.95 4.86
C THR A 122 22.23 12.21 5.32
N TRP A 123 21.08 12.10 5.99
CA TRP A 123 20.34 13.26 6.47
C TRP A 123 21.07 14.06 7.54
N PRO A 124 21.58 13.43 8.63
CA PRO A 124 22.37 14.16 9.62
C PRO A 124 23.68 14.74 9.06
N ARG A 125 24.29 14.07 8.07
CA ARG A 125 25.49 14.60 7.38
C ARG A 125 25.14 15.86 6.58
N PHE A 126 24.05 15.80 5.81
CA PHE A 126 23.57 16.96 5.03
C PHE A 126 23.30 18.18 5.93
N LEU A 127 22.63 17.99 7.05
CA LEU A 127 22.32 19.11 7.95
C LEU A 127 23.60 19.82 8.42
N ARG A 128 24.63 19.07 8.83
CA ARG A 128 25.94 19.64 9.18
C ARG A 128 26.62 20.36 8.02
N ASP A 129 26.58 19.75 6.83
CA ASP A 129 27.18 20.33 5.64
C ASP A 129 26.42 21.61 5.22
N PHE A 130 25.09 21.63 5.39
CA PHE A 130 24.28 22.81 5.11
C PHE A 130 24.61 23.98 6.04
N GLU A 131 24.77 23.74 7.33
CA GLU A 131 25.16 24.76 8.31
C GLU A 131 26.52 25.40 8.00
N THR A 132 27.43 24.63 7.44
CA THR A 132 28.78 25.11 7.08
C THR A 132 28.86 25.63 5.63
N GLY A 133 27.76 25.55 4.87
CA GLY A 133 27.71 25.93 3.45
C GLY A 133 28.50 24.99 2.52
N SER A 134 28.79 23.77 2.96
CA SER A 134 29.58 22.77 2.22
C SER A 134 28.74 21.59 1.68
N TRP A 135 27.42 21.78 1.55
CA TRP A 135 26.50 20.76 1.07
C TRP A 135 26.79 20.30 -0.36
N GLN A 136 26.42 19.06 -0.67
CA GLN A 136 26.58 18.41 -1.97
C GLN A 136 25.22 18.29 -2.69
N ALA A 137 25.23 18.30 -4.03
CA ALA A 137 24.01 18.14 -4.82
C ALA A 137 23.34 16.73 -4.68
N THR A 138 24.11 15.73 -4.25
CA THR A 138 23.61 14.35 -4.03
C THR A 138 24.21 13.77 -2.77
N TYR A 139 23.35 13.15 -1.96
CA TYR A 139 23.74 12.35 -0.80
C TYR A 139 23.33 10.90 -1.01
N ARG A 140 24.30 10.02 -0.93
CA ARG A 140 24.14 8.57 -1.07
C ARG A 140 25.06 7.85 -0.10
N THR A 141 24.61 6.70 0.39
CA THR A 141 25.45 5.73 1.10
C THR A 141 25.65 4.51 0.22
N GLU A 142 26.84 3.91 0.25
CA GLU A 142 27.13 2.66 -0.45
C GLU A 142 26.55 1.47 0.32
N ASP A 143 26.69 1.50 1.64
CA ASP A 143 26.19 0.47 2.54
C ASP A 143 24.77 0.77 3.04
N LYS A 144 24.06 -0.30 3.37
CA LYS A 144 22.74 -0.19 3.99
C LYS A 144 22.89 0.03 5.50
N PRO A 145 22.20 1.04 6.08
CA PRO A 145 22.37 1.39 7.49
C PRO A 145 21.91 0.28 8.44
N ASP A 146 22.49 0.24 9.64
CA ASP A 146 22.01 -0.58 10.73
C ASP A 146 20.77 0.06 11.36
N LEU A 147 19.61 -0.63 11.25
CA LEU A 147 18.36 -0.14 11.79
C LEU A 147 18.30 -0.07 13.32
N SER A 148 19.26 -0.69 14.01
CA SER A 148 19.39 -0.52 15.47
C SER A 148 19.74 0.93 15.86
N ALA A 149 20.26 1.73 14.93
CA ALA A 149 20.55 3.15 15.10
C ALA A 149 19.36 4.06 14.71
N SER A 150 18.28 3.52 14.11
CA SER A 150 17.11 4.31 13.74
C SER A 150 16.46 4.93 14.98
N PRO A 151 16.10 6.23 14.95
CA PRO A 151 15.50 6.92 16.07
C PRO A 151 14.05 6.50 16.30
N MET A 152 13.49 6.89 17.43
CA MET A 152 12.05 6.95 17.63
C MET A 152 11.45 7.96 16.63
N PRO A 153 10.49 7.55 15.77
CA PRO A 153 9.81 8.50 14.91
C PRO A 153 9.05 9.56 15.72
N ARG A 154 9.06 10.81 15.27
CA ARG A 154 8.38 11.93 15.92
C ARG A 154 6.89 11.90 15.62
N PHE A 155 6.20 10.87 16.14
CA PHE A 155 4.74 10.72 16.02
C PHE A 155 3.96 11.89 16.65
N ASP A 156 4.57 12.59 17.58
CA ASP A 156 4.03 13.78 18.23
C ASP A 156 3.80 14.94 17.25
N LEU A 157 4.48 14.95 16.10
CA LEU A 157 4.28 15.94 15.03
C LEU A 157 3.14 15.58 14.07
N LEU A 158 2.53 14.41 14.20
CA LEU A 158 1.40 13.97 13.37
C LEU A 158 0.07 14.42 13.98
N ASP A 159 -0.88 14.82 13.14
CA ASP A 159 -2.29 14.98 13.53
C ASP A 159 -2.98 13.61 13.59
N VAL A 160 -2.62 12.81 14.61
CA VAL A 160 -3.03 11.41 14.78
C VAL A 160 -4.54 11.20 14.57
N PRO A 161 -5.45 12.06 15.06
CA PRO A 161 -6.88 11.93 14.80
C PRO A 161 -7.29 11.89 13.32
N LYS A 162 -6.49 12.40 12.41
CA LYS A 162 -6.80 12.38 10.97
C LYS A 162 -6.48 11.04 10.30
N TYR A 163 -5.68 10.18 10.92
CA TYR A 163 -5.30 8.88 10.40
C TYR A 163 -6.14 7.75 10.99
N HIS A 164 -6.39 6.71 10.20
CA HIS A 164 -7.09 5.52 10.66
C HIS A 164 -6.20 4.63 11.52
N ALA A 165 -4.98 4.41 11.11
CA ALA A 165 -3.94 3.68 11.82
C ALA A 165 -2.62 4.46 11.81
N LEU A 166 -1.71 4.14 12.73
CA LEU A 166 -0.33 4.60 12.67
C LEU A 166 0.56 3.55 12.03
N THR A 167 1.72 3.98 11.54
CA THR A 167 2.72 3.11 10.91
C THR A 167 3.98 3.03 11.75
N ILE A 168 4.53 1.82 11.88
CA ILE A 168 5.87 1.58 12.42
C ILE A 168 6.61 0.64 11.46
N GLN A 169 7.91 0.51 11.61
CA GLN A 169 8.72 -0.41 10.83
C GLN A 169 9.59 -1.26 11.74
N PHE A 170 9.60 -2.57 11.51
CA PHE A 170 10.48 -3.51 12.18
C PHE A 170 11.71 -3.82 11.35
N ALA A 171 11.54 -4.16 10.06
CA ALA A 171 12.62 -4.59 9.19
C ALA A 171 12.53 -3.96 7.79
N ARG A 172 13.65 -3.88 7.09
CA ARG A 172 13.78 -3.51 5.67
C ARG A 172 14.54 -4.58 4.92
N GLY A 173 14.13 -4.79 3.65
CA GLY A 173 14.73 -5.76 2.75
C GLY A 173 14.01 -7.10 2.77
N CYS A 174 14.13 -7.84 1.66
CA CYS A 174 13.44 -9.09 1.44
C CYS A 174 14.40 -10.15 0.91
N PRO A 175 14.41 -11.40 1.44
CA PRO A 175 15.37 -12.43 1.02
C PRO A 175 15.07 -12.99 -0.39
N PHE A 176 13.88 -12.74 -0.91
CA PHE A 176 13.44 -13.25 -2.21
C PHE A 176 13.98 -12.42 -3.38
N THR A 177 13.78 -12.92 -4.60
CA THR A 177 14.36 -12.35 -5.84
C THR A 177 13.31 -12.11 -6.90
N CYS A 178 12.10 -11.71 -6.49
CA CYS A 178 11.02 -11.44 -7.43
C CYS A 178 11.47 -10.39 -8.46
N GLU A 179 11.34 -10.72 -9.73
CA GLU A 179 11.94 -9.96 -10.84
C GLU A 179 11.33 -8.54 -10.98
N PHE A 180 10.04 -8.41 -10.65
CA PHE A 180 9.29 -7.15 -10.74
C PHE A 180 9.46 -6.21 -9.54
N CYS A 181 10.09 -6.69 -8.44
CA CYS A 181 10.07 -6.01 -7.16
C CYS A 181 11.26 -5.04 -7.02
N ASP A 182 11.00 -3.80 -6.71
CA ASP A 182 11.98 -2.74 -6.46
C ASP A 182 12.60 -2.77 -5.05
N ILE A 183 11.99 -3.50 -4.11
CA ILE A 183 12.46 -3.62 -2.72
C ILE A 183 13.90 -4.13 -2.65
N ILE A 184 14.23 -5.15 -3.45
CA ILE A 184 15.59 -5.70 -3.47
C ILE A 184 16.61 -4.71 -4.03
N VAL A 185 16.18 -3.79 -4.89
CA VAL A 185 17.01 -2.70 -5.43
C VAL A 185 17.22 -1.63 -4.36
N MET A 186 16.15 -1.21 -3.70
CA MET A 186 16.19 -0.14 -2.70
C MET A 186 16.84 -0.58 -1.38
N TYR A 187 16.41 -1.72 -0.82
CA TYR A 187 16.77 -2.14 0.55
C TYR A 187 17.64 -3.39 0.63
N GLY A 188 17.83 -4.07 -0.52
CA GLY A 188 18.66 -5.26 -0.62
C GLY A 188 17.96 -6.55 -0.17
N ARG A 189 18.71 -7.66 -0.28
CA ARG A 189 18.19 -9.01 -0.05
C ARG A 189 18.42 -9.54 1.36
N ARG A 190 19.13 -8.82 2.21
CA ARG A 190 19.37 -9.18 3.60
C ARG A 190 18.42 -8.40 4.49
N PRO A 191 17.40 -9.03 5.11
CA PRO A 191 16.54 -8.35 6.04
C PRO A 191 17.35 -7.80 7.23
N ARG A 192 17.24 -6.49 7.46
CA ARG A 192 17.83 -5.77 8.59
C ARG A 192 16.69 -5.33 9.49
N ALA A 193 16.80 -5.55 10.78
CA ALA A 193 15.73 -5.30 11.73
C ALA A 193 16.16 -4.36 12.85
N LYS A 194 15.21 -3.59 13.36
CA LYS A 194 15.32 -2.91 14.66
C LYS A 194 15.36 -3.94 15.78
N ARG A 195 15.90 -3.55 16.91
CA ARG A 195 15.78 -4.36 18.14
C ARG A 195 14.34 -4.41 18.61
N VAL A 196 13.93 -5.52 19.22
CA VAL A 196 12.56 -5.71 19.72
C VAL A 196 12.14 -4.58 20.65
N GLU A 197 13.05 -4.13 21.54
CA GLU A 197 12.80 -3.05 22.50
C GLU A 197 12.48 -1.72 21.82
N GLN A 198 13.14 -1.40 20.67
CA GLN A 198 12.85 -0.20 19.89
C GLN A 198 11.44 -0.26 19.32
N VAL A 199 11.07 -1.36 18.68
CA VAL A 199 9.72 -1.56 18.11
C VAL A 199 8.65 -1.50 19.21
N MET A 200 8.91 -2.14 20.36
CA MET A 200 7.99 -2.10 21.50
C MET A 200 7.86 -0.70 22.12
N ALA A 201 8.89 0.14 22.02
CA ALA A 201 8.80 1.55 22.41
C ALA A 201 7.90 2.33 21.44
N GLU A 202 8.04 2.11 20.13
CA GLU A 202 7.17 2.70 19.10
C GLU A 202 5.69 2.26 19.27
N VAL A 203 5.45 0.98 19.56
CA VAL A 203 4.10 0.44 19.85
C VAL A 203 3.46 1.12 21.06
N ARG A 204 4.21 1.27 22.15
CA ARG A 204 3.73 1.97 23.35
C ARG A 204 3.41 3.44 23.06
N GLU A 205 4.23 4.10 22.24
CA GLU A 205 4.00 5.48 21.85
C GLU A 205 2.74 5.60 20.97
N CYS A 206 2.55 4.72 19.98
CA CYS A 206 1.32 4.67 19.20
C CYS A 206 0.07 4.51 20.09
N HIS A 207 0.15 3.62 21.07
CA HIS A 207 -0.94 3.43 22.04
C HIS A 207 -1.17 4.70 22.90
N ARG A 208 -0.11 5.33 23.40
CA ARG A 208 -0.19 6.56 24.19
C ARG A 208 -0.88 7.70 23.41
N LEU A 209 -0.61 7.78 22.10
CA LEU A 209 -1.22 8.77 21.19
C LEU A 209 -2.67 8.42 20.79
N GLY A 210 -3.19 7.30 21.29
CA GLY A 210 -4.60 6.90 21.08
C GLY A 210 -4.86 6.16 19.77
N ALA A 211 -3.83 5.61 19.12
CA ALA A 211 -4.05 4.67 18.02
C ALA A 211 -4.87 3.47 18.51
N SER A 212 -5.67 2.91 17.63
CA SER A 212 -6.37 1.63 17.83
C SER A 212 -5.85 0.54 16.89
N GLN A 213 -5.08 0.94 15.89
CA GLN A 213 -4.53 0.05 14.88
C GLN A 213 -3.13 0.53 14.50
N VAL A 214 -2.22 -0.42 14.28
CA VAL A 214 -0.84 -0.17 13.84
C VAL A 214 -0.53 -1.05 12.64
N PHE A 215 -0.04 -0.43 11.57
CA PHE A 215 0.51 -1.12 10.42
C PHE A 215 2.03 -1.19 10.52
N ILE A 216 2.59 -2.41 10.56
CA ILE A 216 4.03 -2.63 10.49
C ILE A 216 4.40 -2.70 9.01
N VAL A 217 5.00 -1.62 8.49
CA VAL A 217 5.25 -1.38 7.05
C VAL A 217 6.51 -2.07 6.54
N ASP A 218 6.70 -3.33 6.92
CA ASP A 218 7.83 -4.13 6.47
C ASP A 218 7.57 -4.68 5.06
N ASP A 219 8.58 -4.73 4.22
CA ASP A 219 8.51 -5.34 2.87
C ASP A 219 8.18 -6.84 2.92
N ASN A 220 8.60 -7.51 3.97
CA ASN A 220 8.25 -8.88 4.35
C ASN A 220 8.59 -9.08 5.82
N PHE A 221 7.61 -8.95 6.69
CA PHE A 221 7.77 -9.05 8.14
C PHE A 221 8.46 -10.34 8.60
N ILE A 222 8.22 -11.46 7.89
CA ILE A 222 8.82 -12.77 8.18
C ILE A 222 10.13 -13.02 7.43
N GLY A 223 10.70 -12.00 6.79
CA GLY A 223 11.96 -12.11 6.07
C GLY A 223 13.11 -12.67 6.91
N ASN A 224 13.09 -12.40 8.23
CA ASN A 224 13.88 -13.10 9.25
C ASN A 224 12.94 -13.72 10.29
N ARG A 225 12.57 -15.00 10.08
CA ARG A 225 11.58 -15.70 10.92
C ARG A 225 11.94 -15.74 12.40
N LYS A 226 13.23 -15.85 12.74
CA LYS A 226 13.67 -15.88 14.15
C LYS A 226 13.33 -14.56 14.84
N LEU A 227 13.75 -13.44 14.27
CA LEU A 227 13.49 -12.12 14.83
C LEU A 227 11.99 -11.77 14.81
N ALA A 228 11.27 -12.17 13.76
CA ALA A 228 9.80 -12.00 13.70
C ALA A 228 9.10 -12.74 14.85
N LYS A 229 9.49 -13.98 15.14
CA LYS A 229 8.93 -14.74 16.29
C LYS A 229 9.26 -14.08 17.63
N GLU A 230 10.47 -13.52 17.79
CA GLU A 230 10.85 -12.79 19.00
C GLU A 230 9.97 -11.54 19.20
N LEU A 231 9.77 -10.75 18.15
CA LEU A 231 8.88 -9.58 18.21
C LEU A 231 7.42 -9.97 18.48
N LEU A 232 6.90 -10.99 17.77
CA LEU A 232 5.52 -11.46 17.95
C LEU A 232 5.25 -11.92 19.39
N ARG A 233 6.21 -12.61 20.05
CA ARG A 233 6.08 -12.97 21.48
C ARG A 233 6.01 -11.73 22.36
N ALA A 234 6.86 -10.73 22.13
CA ALA A 234 6.85 -9.49 22.90
C ALA A 234 5.52 -8.71 22.71
N LEU A 235 5.00 -8.66 21.47
CA LEU A 235 3.70 -8.06 21.17
C LEU A 235 2.55 -8.81 21.85
N ALA A 236 2.57 -10.16 21.83
CA ALA A 236 1.56 -10.99 22.48
C ALA A 236 1.55 -10.81 24.01
N ASP A 237 2.72 -10.77 24.64
CA ASP A 237 2.86 -10.57 26.09
C ASP A 237 2.38 -9.16 26.48
N TRP A 238 2.79 -8.13 25.74
CA TRP A 238 2.32 -6.77 25.95
C TRP A 238 0.81 -6.63 25.73
N GLY A 239 0.29 -7.21 24.64
CA GLY A 239 -1.13 -7.21 24.31
C GLY A 239 -1.96 -7.84 25.44
N ARG A 240 -1.55 -9.01 25.94
CA ARG A 240 -2.20 -9.69 27.06
C ARG A 240 -2.19 -8.85 28.34
N ALA A 241 -1.06 -8.25 28.67
CA ALA A 241 -0.92 -7.40 29.84
C ALA A 241 -1.76 -6.13 29.78
N ASN A 242 -2.07 -5.61 28.58
CA ASN A 242 -2.82 -4.38 28.35
C ASN A 242 -4.22 -4.61 27.77
N GLN A 243 -4.75 -5.84 27.80
CA GLN A 243 -6.09 -6.20 27.30
C GLN A 243 -6.27 -5.91 25.79
N TYR A 244 -5.22 -6.11 25.00
CA TYR A 244 -5.20 -5.97 23.54
C TYR A 244 -5.75 -4.62 23.04
N PRO A 245 -5.12 -3.49 23.38
CA PRO A 245 -5.61 -2.16 23.00
C PRO A 245 -5.37 -1.82 21.53
N LEU A 246 -4.49 -2.56 20.84
CA LEU A 246 -4.11 -2.36 19.45
C LEU A 246 -4.36 -3.60 18.61
N ASP A 247 -4.87 -3.38 17.40
CA ASP A 247 -4.87 -4.34 16.30
C ASP A 247 -3.63 -4.13 15.43
N PHE A 248 -3.02 -5.21 14.96
CA PHE A 248 -1.87 -5.13 14.07
C PHE A 248 -2.19 -5.68 12.69
N ASN A 249 -1.52 -5.11 11.68
CA ASN A 249 -1.45 -5.62 10.32
C ASN A 249 -0.04 -5.44 9.75
N THR A 250 0.34 -6.28 8.78
CA THR A 250 1.64 -6.23 8.12
C THR A 250 1.59 -6.96 6.78
N GLU A 251 2.72 -6.92 6.06
CA GLU A 251 2.91 -7.66 4.81
C GLU A 251 3.81 -8.87 5.03
N VAL A 252 3.42 -9.99 4.47
CA VAL A 252 4.17 -11.25 4.56
C VAL A 252 4.14 -12.03 3.25
N SER A 253 5.09 -12.90 3.04
CA SER A 253 5.03 -13.91 1.98
C SER A 253 4.15 -15.11 2.37
N LEU A 254 3.53 -15.78 1.38
CA LEU A 254 2.56 -16.85 1.59
C LEU A 254 3.15 -18.08 2.32
N ASP A 255 4.46 -18.23 2.32
CA ASP A 255 5.15 -19.31 3.04
C ASP A 255 5.04 -19.20 4.59
N VAL A 256 4.42 -18.11 5.11
CA VAL A 256 3.94 -18.03 6.50
C VAL A 256 2.99 -19.20 6.84
N ALA A 257 2.19 -19.64 5.86
CA ALA A 257 1.26 -20.76 6.01
C ALA A 257 1.94 -22.11 6.35
N GLN A 258 3.26 -22.23 6.18
CA GLN A 258 4.02 -23.45 6.44
C GLN A 258 4.66 -23.48 7.84
N ASP A 259 4.40 -22.48 8.68
CA ASP A 259 4.98 -22.37 10.03
C ASP A 259 3.87 -22.13 11.06
N ASP A 260 3.41 -23.22 11.71
CA ASP A 260 2.32 -23.20 12.68
C ASP A 260 2.62 -22.26 13.85
N GLU A 261 3.86 -22.26 14.33
CA GLU A 261 4.26 -21.38 15.42
C GLU A 261 4.14 -19.89 15.03
N LEU A 262 4.48 -19.52 13.78
CA LEU A 262 4.26 -18.16 13.30
C LEU A 262 2.78 -17.81 13.27
N LEU A 263 1.92 -18.69 12.76
CA LEU A 263 0.48 -18.44 12.68
C LEU A 263 -0.14 -18.29 14.08
N GLU A 264 0.26 -19.14 15.04
CA GLU A 264 -0.16 -19.03 16.44
C GLU A 264 0.31 -17.73 17.08
N LEU A 265 1.56 -17.32 16.82
CA LEU A 265 2.12 -16.07 17.34
C LEU A 265 1.46 -14.83 16.71
N PHE A 266 1.19 -14.82 15.41
CA PHE A 266 0.42 -13.75 14.76
C PHE A 266 -0.95 -13.58 15.41
N HIS A 267 -1.64 -14.71 15.65
CA HIS A 267 -2.92 -14.71 16.35
C HIS A 267 -2.77 -14.17 17.78
N ALA A 268 -1.81 -14.69 18.56
CA ALA A 268 -1.58 -14.28 19.94
C ALA A 268 -1.17 -12.81 20.08
N ALA A 269 -0.47 -12.26 19.08
CA ALA A 269 -0.06 -10.86 19.01
C ALA A 269 -1.15 -9.93 18.45
N HIS A 270 -2.36 -10.46 18.18
CA HIS A 270 -3.51 -9.70 17.69
C HIS A 270 -3.34 -9.09 16.28
N PHE A 271 -2.67 -9.84 15.38
CA PHE A 271 -2.70 -9.52 13.97
C PHE A 271 -4.05 -9.96 13.39
N THR A 272 -4.90 -9.01 13.11
CA THR A 272 -6.26 -9.28 12.58
C THR A 272 -6.26 -9.45 11.07
N THR A 273 -5.28 -8.85 10.40
CA THR A 273 -5.14 -8.83 8.95
C THR A 273 -3.67 -8.95 8.56
N ILE A 274 -3.39 -9.71 7.50
CA ILE A 274 -2.10 -9.68 6.82
C ILE A 274 -2.29 -9.51 5.32
N PHE A 275 -1.41 -8.74 4.70
CA PHE A 275 -1.35 -8.60 3.26
C PHE A 275 -0.35 -9.61 2.70
N ILE A 276 -0.76 -10.32 1.65
CA ILE A 276 0.08 -11.34 0.98
C ILE A 276 0.12 -11.06 -0.51
N GLY A 277 1.31 -10.84 -1.06
CA GLY A 277 1.52 -10.85 -2.49
C GLY A 277 1.41 -12.28 -3.02
N ILE A 278 0.24 -12.67 -3.53
CA ILE A 278 0.00 -13.99 -4.15
C ILE A 278 0.39 -13.93 -5.62
N GLU A 279 0.10 -12.83 -6.28
CA GLU A 279 0.35 -12.39 -7.64
C GLU A 279 -0.47 -13.16 -8.68
N SER A 280 -0.31 -14.47 -8.80
CA SER A 280 -0.99 -15.27 -9.82
C SER A 280 -1.39 -16.65 -9.28
N PRO A 281 -2.53 -17.23 -9.73
CA PRO A 281 -2.85 -18.63 -9.49
C PRO A 281 -2.02 -19.57 -10.37
N ARG A 282 -1.37 -19.07 -11.44
CA ARG A 282 -0.56 -19.85 -12.36
C ARG A 282 0.85 -20.02 -11.84
N LYS A 283 1.27 -21.27 -11.69
CA LYS A 283 2.63 -21.61 -11.24
C LYS A 283 3.71 -21.14 -12.23
N GLU A 284 3.41 -21.19 -13.52
CA GLU A 284 4.29 -20.77 -14.60
C GLU A 284 4.60 -19.27 -14.48
N SER A 285 3.60 -18.42 -14.28
CA SER A 285 3.76 -16.98 -14.07
C SER A 285 4.56 -16.64 -12.79
N LEU A 286 4.40 -17.45 -11.73
CA LEU A 286 5.19 -17.31 -10.51
C LEU A 286 6.66 -17.70 -10.69
N LEU A 287 6.92 -18.77 -11.48
CA LEU A 287 8.28 -19.25 -11.75
C LEU A 287 9.06 -18.29 -12.63
N GLU A 288 8.43 -17.76 -13.69
CA GLU A 288 9.09 -16.80 -14.60
C GLU A 288 9.58 -15.57 -13.86
N THR A 289 8.77 -15.07 -12.93
CA THR A 289 9.10 -13.87 -12.13
C THR A 289 9.87 -14.17 -10.85
N ARG A 290 10.35 -15.41 -10.69
CA ARG A 290 11.13 -15.87 -9.53
C ARG A 290 10.40 -15.73 -8.18
N LYS A 291 9.05 -15.77 -8.18
CA LYS A 291 8.23 -15.80 -6.98
C LYS A 291 8.13 -17.22 -6.39
N ASN A 292 9.29 -17.87 -6.23
CA ASN A 292 9.41 -19.29 -5.87
C ASN A 292 8.78 -19.64 -4.52
N GLN A 293 8.68 -18.70 -3.58
CA GLN A 293 8.04 -18.92 -2.28
C GLN A 293 6.56 -19.25 -2.40
N ASN A 294 5.89 -18.80 -3.46
CA ASN A 294 4.47 -19.07 -3.72
C ASN A 294 4.22 -20.36 -4.52
N THR A 295 5.27 -21.07 -4.97
CA THR A 295 5.11 -22.31 -5.75
C THR A 295 5.08 -23.56 -4.88
N ARG A 296 5.10 -23.42 -3.55
CA ARG A 296 5.13 -24.53 -2.59
C ARG A 296 3.74 -24.86 -2.09
N GLY A 297 3.29 -26.07 -2.36
CA GLY A 297 1.97 -26.55 -1.96
C GLY A 297 0.83 -25.93 -2.75
N ASP A 298 -0.40 -26.13 -2.28
CA ASP A 298 -1.60 -25.56 -2.87
C ASP A 298 -1.84 -24.15 -2.32
N LEU A 299 -2.00 -23.18 -3.22
CA LEU A 299 -2.17 -21.77 -2.85
C LEU A 299 -3.47 -21.52 -2.07
N ILE A 300 -4.56 -22.21 -2.44
CA ILE A 300 -5.86 -22.07 -1.80
C ILE A 300 -5.80 -22.64 -0.37
N GLU A 301 -5.18 -23.80 -0.22
CA GLU A 301 -4.99 -24.43 1.08
C GLU A 301 -4.13 -23.57 2.00
N ASN A 302 -3.03 -23.00 1.48
CA ASN A 302 -2.16 -22.10 2.23
C ASN A 302 -2.93 -20.85 2.73
N VAL A 303 -3.71 -20.20 1.86
CA VAL A 303 -4.56 -19.06 2.26
C VAL A 303 -5.58 -19.46 3.33
N ARG A 304 -6.28 -20.58 3.12
CA ARG A 304 -7.28 -21.10 4.09
C ARG A 304 -6.64 -21.46 5.42
N ARG A 305 -5.41 -21.97 5.43
CA ARG A 305 -4.66 -22.26 6.65
C ARG A 305 -4.40 -20.99 7.47
N VAL A 306 -3.96 -19.91 6.84
CA VAL A 306 -3.83 -18.61 7.51
C VAL A 306 -5.17 -18.15 8.07
N GLN A 307 -6.23 -18.23 7.28
CA GLN A 307 -7.58 -17.83 7.70
C GLN A 307 -8.13 -18.69 8.86
N SER A 308 -7.75 -19.97 8.95
CA SER A 308 -8.19 -20.85 10.04
C SER A 308 -7.66 -20.42 11.41
N HIS A 309 -6.55 -19.65 11.45
CA HIS A 309 -6.02 -19.04 12.66
C HIS A 309 -6.69 -17.69 13.01
N GLY A 310 -7.81 -17.35 12.34
CA GLY A 310 -8.56 -16.14 12.63
C GLY A 310 -8.01 -14.88 11.94
N ILE A 311 -6.99 -14.99 11.10
CA ILE A 311 -6.33 -13.89 10.42
C ILE A 311 -7.01 -13.65 9.06
N GLN A 312 -7.38 -12.41 8.75
CA GLN A 312 -7.86 -12.04 7.42
C GLN A 312 -6.68 -11.95 6.47
N VAL A 313 -6.76 -12.60 5.31
CA VAL A 313 -5.83 -12.41 4.21
C VAL A 313 -6.37 -11.32 3.28
N GLN A 314 -5.55 -10.29 3.02
CA GLN A 314 -5.70 -9.38 1.89
C GLN A 314 -4.69 -9.79 0.83
N ALA A 315 -5.10 -9.88 -0.43
CA ALA A 315 -4.24 -10.39 -1.49
C ALA A 315 -3.81 -9.30 -2.46
N GLY A 316 -2.51 -9.23 -2.74
CA GLY A 316 -1.96 -8.60 -3.93
C GLY A 316 -1.99 -9.60 -5.08
N MET A 317 -2.61 -9.20 -6.19
CA MET A 317 -2.72 -10.00 -7.41
C MET A 317 -2.26 -9.16 -8.60
N ILE A 318 -1.64 -9.79 -9.57
CA ILE A 318 -1.12 -9.15 -10.77
C ILE A 318 -1.59 -9.92 -12.01
N VAL A 319 -1.94 -9.22 -13.07
CA VAL A 319 -2.18 -9.77 -14.40
C VAL A 319 -1.23 -9.13 -15.41
N GLY A 320 -0.92 -9.88 -16.49
CA GLY A 320 -0.05 -9.41 -17.57
C GLY A 320 1.36 -9.99 -17.50
N PHE A 321 1.57 -11.10 -16.79
CA PHE A 321 2.77 -11.91 -16.86
C PHE A 321 2.92 -12.54 -18.25
N ASP A 322 4.14 -12.95 -18.61
CA ASP A 322 4.43 -13.50 -19.94
C ASP A 322 3.69 -14.82 -20.21
N HIS A 323 3.40 -15.62 -19.17
CA HIS A 323 2.58 -16.83 -19.27
C HIS A 323 1.08 -16.59 -19.19
N ASP A 324 0.62 -15.34 -19.02
CA ASP A 324 -0.79 -15.03 -18.96
C ASP A 324 -1.40 -14.94 -20.37
N ASP A 325 -2.53 -15.59 -20.56
CA ASP A 325 -3.42 -15.46 -21.71
C ASP A 325 -4.81 -14.96 -21.28
N ALA A 326 -5.76 -14.89 -22.19
CA ALA A 326 -7.10 -14.39 -21.91
C ALA A 326 -7.86 -15.16 -20.82
N LEU A 327 -7.46 -16.37 -20.45
CA LEU A 327 -8.12 -17.16 -19.41
C LEU A 327 -7.69 -16.73 -18.00
N ILE A 328 -6.59 -16.00 -17.85
CA ILE A 328 -6.05 -15.60 -16.54
C ILE A 328 -7.07 -14.81 -15.71
N PHE A 329 -7.90 -14.00 -16.35
CA PHE A 329 -8.87 -13.16 -15.66
C PHE A 329 -9.94 -14.00 -14.96
N GLU A 330 -10.47 -15.03 -15.60
CA GLU A 330 -11.42 -15.97 -15.02
C GLU A 330 -10.74 -16.85 -13.94
N GLU A 331 -9.50 -17.27 -14.17
CA GLU A 331 -8.74 -18.06 -13.22
C GLU A 331 -8.46 -17.27 -11.94
N GLN A 332 -8.09 -15.99 -12.04
CA GLN A 332 -7.90 -15.14 -10.86
C GLN A 332 -9.21 -14.92 -10.10
N LEU A 333 -10.31 -14.63 -10.81
CA LEU A 333 -11.61 -14.49 -10.16
C LEU A 333 -12.00 -15.77 -9.42
N ARG A 334 -11.85 -16.93 -10.05
CA ARG A 334 -12.14 -18.24 -9.46
C ARG A 334 -11.27 -18.48 -8.23
N PHE A 335 -9.96 -18.27 -8.34
CA PHE A 335 -9.01 -18.42 -7.24
C PHE A 335 -9.40 -17.57 -6.03
N ILE A 336 -9.67 -16.28 -6.24
CA ILE A 336 -10.04 -15.34 -5.16
C ILE A 336 -11.36 -15.77 -4.49
N GLN A 337 -12.32 -16.27 -5.28
CA GLN A 337 -13.58 -16.79 -4.75
C GLN A 337 -13.37 -18.07 -3.93
N GLU A 338 -12.63 -19.04 -4.46
CA GLU A 338 -12.37 -20.32 -3.79
C GLU A 338 -11.49 -20.16 -2.56
N ALA A 339 -10.46 -19.31 -2.62
CA ALA A 339 -9.63 -18.99 -1.47
C ALA A 339 -10.35 -18.12 -0.41
N ARG A 340 -11.59 -17.66 -0.69
CA ARG A 340 -12.40 -16.84 0.22
C ARG A 340 -11.68 -15.56 0.65
N ILE A 341 -11.08 -14.85 -0.30
CA ILE A 341 -10.35 -13.61 -0.03
C ILE A 341 -11.30 -12.42 -0.18
N PRO A 342 -11.74 -11.76 0.90
CA PRO A 342 -12.68 -10.64 0.79
C PRO A 342 -12.08 -9.44 0.08
N VAL A 343 -10.80 -9.14 0.36
CA VAL A 343 -10.09 -7.98 -0.19
C VAL A 343 -8.96 -8.47 -1.08
N SER A 344 -9.04 -8.15 -2.37
CA SER A 344 -7.99 -8.38 -3.36
C SER A 344 -7.67 -7.09 -4.08
N MET A 345 -6.42 -6.68 -4.02
CA MET A 345 -5.87 -5.54 -4.75
C MET A 345 -5.19 -6.10 -6.00
N THR A 346 -5.97 -6.17 -7.09
CA THR A 346 -5.48 -6.70 -8.36
C THR A 346 -4.99 -5.57 -9.24
N GLY A 347 -3.76 -5.66 -9.74
CA GLY A 347 -3.13 -4.68 -10.60
C GLY A 347 -2.56 -5.28 -11.88
N LEU A 348 -2.01 -4.42 -12.71
CA LEU A 348 -1.30 -4.76 -13.94
C LEU A 348 0.20 -4.88 -13.65
N LEU A 349 0.88 -5.83 -14.30
CA LEU A 349 2.33 -5.95 -14.21
C LEU A 349 3.00 -4.66 -14.69
N GLN A 350 3.93 -4.16 -13.90
CA GLN A 350 4.74 -2.98 -14.20
C GLN A 350 6.23 -3.30 -14.15
N ALA A 351 6.96 -2.84 -15.13
CA ALA A 351 8.42 -2.81 -15.11
C ALA A 351 8.87 -1.51 -14.44
N LEU A 352 9.19 -1.59 -13.14
CA LEU A 352 9.69 -0.46 -12.38
C LEU A 352 11.18 -0.22 -12.69
N PRO A 353 11.65 1.02 -12.77
CA PRO A 353 13.04 1.34 -13.06
C PRO A 353 14.03 0.60 -12.15
N LYS A 354 15.16 0.20 -12.72
CA LYS A 354 16.25 -0.54 -12.05
C LYS A 354 15.88 -1.97 -11.59
N THR A 355 14.66 -2.48 -11.86
CA THR A 355 14.32 -3.87 -11.56
C THR A 355 14.82 -4.82 -12.64
N PRO A 356 15.07 -6.11 -12.32
CA PRO A 356 15.42 -7.11 -13.33
C PRO A 356 14.37 -7.24 -14.44
N LEU A 357 13.09 -7.08 -14.13
CA LEU A 357 12.00 -7.06 -15.11
C LEU A 357 12.15 -5.90 -16.08
N TYR A 358 12.46 -4.68 -15.58
CA TYR A 358 12.67 -3.51 -16.42
C TYR A 358 13.79 -3.74 -17.44
N GLU A 359 14.95 -4.23 -16.98
CA GLU A 359 16.09 -4.51 -17.83
C GLU A 359 15.75 -5.57 -18.88
N ARG A 360 15.01 -6.62 -18.51
CA ARG A 360 14.62 -7.69 -19.42
C ARG A 360 13.66 -7.18 -20.50
N VAL A 361 12.55 -6.55 -20.14
CA VAL A 361 11.55 -6.09 -21.11
C VAL A 361 12.08 -4.96 -21.99
N LEU A 362 13.01 -4.13 -21.47
CA LEU A 362 13.73 -3.13 -22.26
C LEU A 362 14.60 -3.80 -23.33
N ALA A 363 15.39 -4.80 -22.95
CA ALA A 363 16.24 -5.54 -23.88
C ALA A 363 15.45 -6.31 -24.95
N GLU A 364 14.25 -6.78 -24.60
CA GLU A 364 13.31 -7.45 -25.50
C GLU A 364 12.50 -6.47 -26.39
N GLY A 365 12.64 -5.16 -26.20
CA GLY A 365 11.90 -4.14 -26.95
C GLY A 365 10.40 -4.11 -26.62
N ARG A 366 10.00 -4.59 -25.44
CA ARG A 366 8.61 -4.67 -24.98
C ARG A 366 8.23 -3.57 -23.97
N LEU A 367 9.17 -2.72 -23.58
CA LEU A 367 8.88 -1.54 -22.78
C LEU A 367 8.21 -0.49 -23.68
N VAL A 368 6.98 -0.09 -23.35
CA VAL A 368 6.17 0.84 -24.19
C VAL A 368 6.19 2.27 -23.66
N SER A 369 6.51 2.47 -22.39
CA SER A 369 6.67 3.77 -21.74
C SER A 369 7.42 3.62 -20.43
N GLU A 370 7.85 4.73 -19.85
CA GLU A 370 8.31 4.74 -18.46
C GLU A 370 7.14 4.46 -17.50
N SER A 371 7.45 3.89 -16.33
CA SER A 371 6.43 3.61 -15.34
C SER A 371 5.98 4.89 -14.62
N GLY A 372 4.67 5.17 -14.65
CA GLY A 372 4.05 6.20 -13.82
C GLY A 372 3.79 5.77 -12.37
N GLY A 373 4.12 4.54 -12.00
CA GLY A 373 3.90 3.97 -10.66
C GLY A 373 2.45 3.60 -10.34
N ASP A 374 1.48 3.86 -11.22
CA ASP A 374 0.07 3.46 -11.04
C ASP A 374 -0.19 2.10 -11.70
N GLN A 375 0.08 1.04 -10.95
CA GLN A 375 -0.16 -0.34 -11.39
C GLN A 375 -1.65 -0.71 -11.58
N PHE A 376 -2.58 0.16 -11.18
CA PHE A 376 -4.00 -0.13 -11.31
C PHE A 376 -4.62 0.40 -12.60
N VAL A 377 -3.94 1.24 -13.37
CA VAL A 377 -4.51 1.86 -14.57
C VAL A 377 -3.85 1.38 -15.84
N LEU A 378 -2.51 1.48 -15.92
CA LEU A 378 -1.77 1.19 -17.14
C LEU A 378 -0.59 0.26 -16.84
N SER A 379 -0.28 -0.63 -17.79
CA SER A 379 0.97 -1.36 -17.83
C SER A 379 1.92 -0.67 -18.81
N ASN A 380 3.18 -0.59 -18.47
CA ASN A 380 4.24 -0.11 -19.36
C ASN A 380 4.92 -1.24 -20.16
N ILE A 381 4.31 -2.42 -20.16
CA ILE A 381 4.84 -3.62 -20.83
C ILE A 381 3.90 -4.05 -21.95
N GLN A 382 4.48 -4.46 -23.09
CA GLN A 382 3.77 -5.24 -24.10
C GLN A 382 3.76 -6.73 -23.66
N PRO A 383 2.58 -7.33 -23.34
CA PRO A 383 2.51 -8.73 -22.97
C PRO A 383 2.96 -9.67 -24.11
N GLU A 384 3.38 -10.89 -23.79
CA GLU A 384 3.81 -11.87 -24.80
C GLU A 384 2.64 -12.61 -25.47
N ARG A 385 1.65 -13.05 -24.67
CA ARG A 385 0.58 -13.96 -25.14
C ARG A 385 -0.76 -13.29 -25.33
N MET A 386 -0.83 -12.00 -25.18
CA MET A 386 -2.01 -11.20 -25.44
C MET A 386 -1.63 -9.80 -25.90
N THR A 387 -2.53 -9.14 -26.58
CA THR A 387 -2.39 -7.72 -26.92
C THR A 387 -2.66 -6.84 -25.68
N ARG A 388 -2.14 -5.60 -25.66
CA ARG A 388 -2.49 -4.62 -24.62
C ARG A 388 -4.00 -4.38 -24.53
N LEU A 389 -4.69 -4.43 -25.67
CA LEU A 389 -6.14 -4.27 -25.74
C LEU A 389 -6.86 -5.42 -25.03
N GLU A 390 -6.43 -6.67 -25.23
CA GLU A 390 -6.97 -7.84 -24.53
C GLU A 390 -6.68 -7.77 -23.04
N LEU A 391 -5.45 -7.37 -22.66
CA LEU A 391 -5.06 -7.18 -21.26
C LEU A 391 -5.98 -6.17 -20.56
N TYR A 392 -6.21 -4.99 -21.16
CA TYR A 392 -7.01 -3.95 -20.52
C TYR A 392 -8.51 -4.30 -20.49
N ARG A 393 -9.05 -4.93 -21.52
CA ARG A 393 -10.44 -5.42 -21.53
C ARG A 393 -10.65 -6.50 -20.47
N GLY A 394 -9.75 -7.49 -20.40
CA GLY A 394 -9.83 -8.56 -19.43
C GLY A 394 -9.66 -8.04 -17.99
N TYR A 395 -8.72 -7.15 -17.75
CA TYR A 395 -8.50 -6.54 -16.45
C TYR A 395 -9.72 -5.68 -16.00
N ARG A 396 -10.26 -4.87 -16.91
CA ARG A 396 -11.49 -4.10 -16.66
C ARG A 396 -12.65 -5.00 -16.25
N TRP A 397 -12.84 -6.13 -16.95
CA TRP A 397 -13.84 -7.12 -16.59
C TRP A 397 -13.55 -7.70 -15.19
N LEU A 398 -12.32 -8.14 -14.92
CA LEU A 398 -11.94 -8.76 -13.65
C LEU A 398 -12.20 -7.86 -12.45
N VAL A 399 -11.76 -6.59 -12.51
CA VAL A 399 -11.97 -5.66 -11.37
C VAL A 399 -13.45 -5.35 -11.16
N GLY A 400 -14.26 -5.34 -12.22
CA GLY A 400 -15.70 -5.23 -12.15
C GLY A 400 -16.35 -6.40 -11.43
N GLU A 401 -15.98 -7.64 -11.81
CA GLU A 401 -16.49 -8.87 -11.21
C GLU A 401 -16.04 -9.06 -9.76
N LEU A 402 -14.80 -8.68 -9.43
CA LEU A 402 -14.27 -8.78 -8.07
C LEU A 402 -15.11 -7.98 -7.05
N TYR A 403 -15.64 -6.84 -7.44
CA TYR A 403 -16.39 -5.96 -6.54
C TYR A 403 -17.87 -5.80 -6.96
N ASP A 404 -18.36 -6.68 -7.84
CA ASP A 404 -19.80 -6.88 -8.02
C ASP A 404 -20.46 -7.32 -6.71
N PHE A 405 -21.69 -6.86 -6.47
CA PHE A 405 -22.44 -7.13 -5.24
C PHE A 405 -22.61 -8.62 -4.92
N HIS A 406 -22.85 -9.45 -5.94
CA HIS A 406 -23.07 -10.89 -5.77
C HIS A 406 -21.76 -11.61 -5.44
N ASN A 407 -20.72 -11.39 -6.26
CA ASN A 407 -19.42 -12.05 -6.13
C ASN A 407 -18.74 -11.69 -4.82
N TYR A 408 -18.73 -10.38 -4.49
CA TYR A 408 -18.14 -9.92 -3.23
C TYR A 408 -18.88 -10.48 -2.00
N ARG A 409 -20.24 -10.46 -2.02
CA ARG A 409 -21.04 -10.99 -0.92
C ARG A 409 -20.78 -12.49 -0.71
N ARG A 410 -20.73 -13.29 -1.80
CA ARG A 410 -20.52 -14.73 -1.73
C ARG A 410 -19.22 -15.05 -1.02
N ARG A 411 -18.08 -14.53 -1.51
CA ARG A 411 -16.78 -14.85 -0.91
C ARG A 411 -16.61 -14.29 0.52
N THR A 412 -17.21 -13.13 0.79
CA THR A 412 -17.18 -12.53 2.12
C THR A 412 -17.97 -13.36 3.14
N LEU A 413 -19.17 -13.83 2.77
CA LEU A 413 -19.95 -14.75 3.61
C LEU A 413 -19.21 -16.07 3.82
N ASP A 414 -18.65 -16.65 2.75
CA ASP A 414 -17.89 -17.89 2.83
C ASP A 414 -16.68 -17.75 3.75
N PHE A 415 -15.99 -16.60 3.72
CA PHE A 415 -14.93 -16.28 4.67
C PHE A 415 -15.45 -16.15 6.11
N LEU A 416 -16.45 -15.30 6.33
CA LEU A 416 -17.01 -15.04 7.66
C LEU A 416 -17.56 -16.30 8.34
N LEU A 417 -18.20 -17.17 7.56
CA LEU A 417 -18.80 -18.41 8.08
C LEU A 417 -17.77 -19.52 8.31
N ALA A 418 -16.66 -19.53 7.56
CA ALA A 418 -15.62 -20.55 7.69
C ALA A 418 -14.47 -20.18 8.62
N ARG A 419 -14.28 -18.89 8.90
CA ARG A 419 -13.18 -18.39 9.76
C ARG A 419 -13.20 -19.08 11.13
N GLY A 420 -12.04 -19.48 11.66
CA GLY A 420 -11.89 -20.09 12.99
C GLY A 420 -12.53 -19.25 14.11
N SER A 421 -12.93 -19.90 15.21
CA SER A 421 -13.62 -19.25 16.34
C SER A 421 -12.72 -18.38 17.23
N GLN A 422 -11.43 -18.40 16.98
CA GLN A 422 -10.43 -17.75 17.82
C GLN A 422 -10.15 -16.33 17.33
N ILE A 423 -11.04 -15.39 17.64
CA ILE A 423 -10.71 -13.97 17.54
C ILE A 423 -10.65 -13.45 18.96
N HIS A 424 -9.46 -13.03 19.41
CA HIS A 424 -9.34 -12.26 20.62
C HIS A 424 -9.83 -10.84 20.33
N GLY A 425 -10.77 -10.37 21.16
CA GLY A 425 -11.23 -9.00 21.14
C GLY A 425 -12.06 -8.63 19.92
N GLY A 426 -13.38 -8.60 20.07
CA GLY A 426 -14.20 -7.87 19.13
C GLY A 426 -13.72 -6.42 19.10
N MET A 427 -13.76 -5.80 17.91
CA MET A 427 -13.50 -4.39 17.68
C MET A 427 -13.89 -3.56 18.91
N ASN A 428 -12.94 -2.86 19.55
CA ASN A 428 -13.20 -1.98 20.67
C ASN A 428 -14.09 -0.82 20.16
N VAL A 429 -15.41 -1.08 20.09
CA VAL A 429 -16.40 -0.09 19.67
C VAL A 429 -16.54 0.91 20.81
N ARG A 430 -15.86 2.04 20.67
CA ARG A 430 -16.06 3.18 21.58
C ARG A 430 -17.50 3.67 21.45
N ARG A 431 -18.08 4.19 22.53
CA ARG A 431 -19.46 4.72 22.52
C ARG A 431 -19.73 5.71 21.37
N GLY A 432 -18.71 6.46 20.92
CA GLY A 432 -18.79 7.34 19.75
C GLY A 432 -18.88 6.64 18.39
N ASP A 433 -18.45 5.39 18.29
CA ASP A 433 -18.43 4.65 17.02
C ASP A 433 -19.80 4.07 16.68
N VAL A 434 -20.63 3.78 17.67
CA VAL A 434 -22.02 3.27 17.48
C VAL A 434 -22.84 4.26 16.64
N GLY A 435 -22.77 5.56 16.97
CA GLY A 435 -23.46 6.60 16.21
C GLY A 435 -22.93 6.75 14.79
N ARG A 436 -21.60 6.61 14.59
CA ARG A 436 -20.96 6.64 13.26
C ARG A 436 -21.37 5.42 12.43
N LEU A 437 -21.31 4.22 13.00
CA LEU A 437 -21.77 2.98 12.36
C LEU A 437 -23.25 3.06 11.97
N GLY A 438 -24.10 3.58 12.86
CA GLY A 438 -25.52 3.82 12.58
C GLY A 438 -25.72 4.77 11.40
N ARG A 439 -24.95 5.87 11.31
CA ARG A 439 -24.98 6.81 10.19
C ARG A 439 -24.53 6.15 8.88
N ILE A 440 -23.43 5.38 8.91
CA ILE A 440 -22.92 4.67 7.72
C ILE A 440 -23.96 3.68 7.21
N LEU A 441 -24.55 2.90 8.09
CA LEU A 441 -25.60 1.95 7.72
C LEU A 441 -26.83 2.68 7.16
N PHE A 442 -27.27 3.76 7.78
CA PHE A 442 -28.38 4.57 7.31
C PHE A 442 -28.11 5.16 5.92
N GLU A 443 -26.95 5.76 5.69
CA GLU A 443 -26.54 6.27 4.37
C GLU A 443 -26.45 5.16 3.33
N THR A 444 -25.91 4.01 3.71
CA THR A 444 -25.76 2.85 2.82
C THR A 444 -27.12 2.28 2.40
N LEU A 445 -28.07 2.20 3.32
CA LEU A 445 -29.40 1.65 3.06
C LEU A 445 -30.30 2.63 2.29
N LEU A 446 -30.27 3.91 2.65
CA LEU A 446 -31.21 4.89 2.04
C LEU A 446 -30.67 5.57 0.79
N ARG A 447 -29.37 5.84 0.73
CA ARG A 447 -28.76 6.54 -0.42
C ARG A 447 -28.04 5.61 -1.39
N GLY A 448 -27.86 4.34 -1.04
CA GLY A 448 -27.10 3.36 -1.84
C GLY A 448 -27.86 2.70 -2.98
N GLY A 449 -29.17 2.90 -3.09
CA GLY A 449 -30.03 2.23 -4.03
C GLY A 449 -30.36 0.77 -3.67
N PRO A 450 -31.31 0.12 -4.38
CA PRO A 450 -31.89 -1.16 -3.97
C PRO A 450 -30.87 -2.31 -3.97
N ARG A 451 -29.93 -2.35 -4.92
CA ARG A 451 -28.90 -3.39 -5.00
C ARG A 451 -27.95 -3.35 -3.79
N ARG A 452 -27.52 -2.15 -3.40
CA ARG A 452 -26.64 -1.96 -2.22
C ARG A 452 -27.37 -2.25 -0.92
N ALA A 453 -28.64 -1.83 -0.81
CA ALA A 453 -29.48 -2.15 0.35
C ALA A 453 -29.64 -3.67 0.51
N TRP A 454 -30.00 -4.37 -0.59
CA TRP A 454 -30.10 -5.84 -0.59
C TRP A 454 -28.77 -6.52 -0.18
N PHE A 455 -27.66 -6.07 -0.78
CA PHE A 455 -26.32 -6.57 -0.43
C PHE A 455 -26.05 -6.44 1.06
N THR A 456 -26.21 -5.24 1.61
CA THR A 456 -25.93 -4.95 3.02
C THR A 456 -26.83 -5.74 3.95
N LEU A 457 -28.14 -5.72 3.70
CA LEU A 457 -29.12 -6.45 4.53
C LEU A 457 -28.91 -7.95 4.48
N SER A 458 -28.63 -8.51 3.29
CA SER A 458 -28.37 -9.94 3.16
C SER A 458 -27.05 -10.38 3.79
N LEU A 459 -25.98 -9.58 3.66
CA LEU A 459 -24.69 -9.85 4.30
C LEU A 459 -24.84 -9.84 5.83
N LEU A 460 -25.41 -8.77 6.38
CA LEU A 460 -25.58 -8.62 7.83
C LEU A 460 -26.60 -9.60 8.41
N GLY A 461 -27.75 -9.80 7.74
CA GLY A 461 -28.81 -10.70 8.19
C GLY A 461 -28.37 -12.16 8.23
N ILE A 462 -27.69 -12.65 7.18
CA ILE A 462 -27.17 -14.02 7.15
C ILE A 462 -26.09 -14.20 8.22
N THR A 463 -25.20 -13.20 8.37
CA THR A 463 -24.15 -13.27 9.40
C THR A 463 -24.75 -13.26 10.80
N ALA A 464 -25.71 -12.38 11.08
CA ALA A 464 -26.37 -12.30 12.38
C ALA A 464 -27.10 -13.62 12.76
N LEU A 465 -27.73 -14.28 11.77
CA LEU A 465 -28.45 -15.53 11.98
C LEU A 465 -27.53 -16.74 12.16
N ARG A 466 -26.45 -16.82 11.35
CA ARG A 466 -25.58 -18.01 11.33
C ARG A 466 -24.36 -17.89 12.24
N ARG A 467 -23.82 -16.68 12.40
CA ARG A 467 -22.61 -16.44 13.17
C ARG A 467 -22.53 -15.01 13.73
N PRO A 468 -23.34 -14.69 14.77
CA PRO A 468 -23.43 -13.33 15.32
C PRO A 468 -22.10 -12.79 15.88
N SER A 469 -21.17 -13.67 16.26
CA SER A 469 -19.84 -13.28 16.78
C SER A 469 -18.97 -12.49 15.80
N VAL A 470 -19.20 -12.63 14.48
CA VAL A 470 -18.44 -11.93 13.42
C VAL A 470 -19.28 -10.84 12.73
N LEU A 471 -20.34 -10.35 13.37
CA LEU A 471 -21.21 -9.33 12.78
C LEU A 471 -20.49 -7.99 12.57
N LYS A 472 -19.54 -7.66 13.45
CA LYS A 472 -18.73 -6.43 13.31
C LYS A 472 -17.87 -6.46 12.05
N GLU A 473 -17.25 -7.60 11.77
CA GLU A 473 -16.46 -7.79 10.55
C GLU A 473 -17.35 -7.70 9.31
N ALA A 474 -18.57 -8.25 9.37
CA ALA A 474 -19.54 -8.11 8.29
C ALA A 474 -19.88 -6.63 8.00
N VAL A 475 -20.04 -5.81 9.05
CA VAL A 475 -20.22 -4.36 8.92
C VAL A 475 -18.99 -3.71 8.28
N SER A 476 -17.79 -4.06 8.72
CA SER A 476 -16.54 -3.57 8.14
C SER A 476 -16.42 -3.91 6.65
N PHE A 477 -16.77 -5.14 6.25
CA PHE A 477 -16.77 -5.54 4.84
C PHE A 477 -17.84 -4.83 4.01
N ALA A 478 -18.99 -4.53 4.57
CA ALA A 478 -20.00 -3.72 3.87
C ALA A 478 -19.49 -2.29 3.60
N ILE A 479 -18.73 -1.73 4.53
CA ILE A 479 -18.08 -0.41 4.40
C ILE A 479 -16.95 -0.46 3.37
N VAL A 480 -16.05 -1.43 3.47
CA VAL A 480 -14.94 -1.65 2.53
C VAL A 480 -15.46 -1.84 1.10
N HIS A 481 -16.52 -2.64 0.92
CA HIS A 481 -17.15 -2.80 -0.39
C HIS A 481 -17.61 -1.47 -0.99
N ARG A 482 -18.14 -0.55 -0.18
CA ARG A 482 -18.55 0.78 -0.68
C ARG A 482 -17.38 1.55 -1.31
N ALA A 483 -16.21 1.54 -0.65
CA ALA A 483 -15.02 2.20 -1.18
C ALA A 483 -14.55 1.52 -2.47
N PHE A 484 -14.36 0.22 -2.44
CA PHE A 484 -13.78 -0.52 -3.56
C PHE A 484 -14.71 -0.59 -4.78
N HIS A 485 -16.01 -0.73 -4.55
CA HIS A 485 -16.99 -0.65 -5.65
C HIS A 485 -17.03 0.74 -6.29
N SER A 486 -16.87 1.83 -5.51
CA SER A 486 -16.74 3.17 -6.09
C SER A 486 -15.46 3.31 -6.88
N TYR A 487 -14.32 2.92 -6.28
CA TYR A 487 -13.02 3.00 -6.93
C TYR A 487 -12.96 2.18 -8.23
N THR A 488 -13.47 0.94 -8.23
CA THR A 488 -13.46 0.10 -9.44
C THR A 488 -14.33 0.65 -10.56
N ARG A 489 -15.38 1.42 -10.26
CA ARG A 489 -16.16 2.14 -11.29
C ARG A 489 -15.37 3.28 -11.91
N ASP A 490 -14.65 4.05 -11.08
CA ASP A 490 -13.79 5.14 -11.56
C ASP A 490 -12.61 4.57 -12.37
N LEU A 491 -12.01 3.49 -11.88
CA LEU A 491 -10.98 2.73 -12.59
C LEU A 491 -11.47 2.20 -13.94
N ALA A 492 -12.68 1.64 -13.98
CA ALA A 492 -13.28 1.18 -15.23
C ALA A 492 -13.42 2.32 -16.27
N GLY A 493 -13.80 3.53 -15.84
CA GLY A 493 -13.84 4.70 -16.71
C GLY A 493 -12.46 5.09 -17.28
N ARG A 494 -11.40 5.03 -16.46
CA ARG A 494 -10.02 5.29 -16.92
C ARG A 494 -9.55 4.20 -17.89
N LEU A 495 -9.88 2.94 -17.63
CA LEU A 495 -9.56 1.82 -18.52
C LEU A 495 -10.34 1.91 -19.84
N ASP A 496 -11.61 2.34 -19.82
CA ASP A 496 -12.40 2.55 -21.04
C ASP A 496 -11.78 3.63 -21.94
N ALA A 497 -11.20 4.69 -21.36
CA ALA A 497 -10.46 5.71 -22.10
C ALA A 497 -9.20 5.11 -22.76
N ALA A 498 -8.38 4.36 -22.00
CA ALA A 498 -7.18 3.72 -22.54
C ALA A 498 -7.49 2.66 -23.62
N ILE A 499 -8.56 1.88 -23.45
CA ILE A 499 -9.06 0.92 -24.45
C ILE A 499 -9.44 1.65 -25.74
N SER A 500 -10.18 2.76 -25.63
CA SER A 500 -10.60 3.54 -26.78
C SER A 500 -9.42 4.13 -27.56
N GLU A 501 -8.36 4.57 -26.86
CA GLU A 501 -7.12 5.06 -27.45
C GLU A 501 -6.41 3.95 -28.24
N LEU A 502 -6.23 2.77 -27.66
CA LEU A 502 -5.64 1.62 -28.35
C LEU A 502 -6.44 1.14 -29.56
N GLU A 503 -7.78 1.23 -29.51
CA GLU A 503 -8.65 0.90 -30.65
C GLU A 503 -8.50 1.89 -31.81
N LEU A 504 -8.21 3.15 -31.52
CA LEU A 504 -7.93 4.17 -32.53
C LEU A 504 -6.54 3.99 -33.16
N GLU A 505 -5.53 3.66 -32.36
CA GLU A 505 -4.18 3.36 -32.85
C GLU A 505 -4.15 2.13 -33.77
N GLY A 506 -4.92 1.10 -33.47
CA GLY A 506 -5.01 -0.14 -34.25
C GLY A 506 -5.82 -0.04 -35.56
N ARG A 507 -6.45 1.11 -35.88
CA ARG A 507 -7.17 1.31 -37.14
C ARG A 507 -6.21 1.57 -38.29
N PRO A 508 -6.33 0.87 -39.45
CA PRO A 508 -5.49 1.21 -40.59
C PRO A 508 -5.77 2.64 -41.05
N PRO A 509 -4.77 3.38 -41.55
CA PRO A 509 -4.96 4.75 -42.04
C PRO A 509 -5.90 4.73 -43.23
N GLY A 510 -7.16 5.18 -43.05
CA GLY A 510 -8.10 5.21 -44.15
C GLY A 510 -9.58 5.45 -43.86
N VAL A 511 -9.99 5.64 -42.60
CA VAL A 511 -11.37 6.03 -42.30
C VAL A 511 -11.36 7.32 -41.48
N ALA A 512 -11.42 8.47 -42.18
CA ALA A 512 -11.52 9.78 -41.56
C ALA A 512 -12.90 9.91 -40.86
N GLY A 513 -12.91 9.66 -39.57
CA GLY A 513 -13.94 10.13 -38.65
C GLY A 513 -13.47 11.44 -38.06
N THR A 514 -14.21 12.48 -38.25
CA THR A 514 -14.04 13.88 -37.88
C THR A 514 -13.37 14.05 -36.50
N ARG A 515 -12.21 14.68 -36.51
CA ARG A 515 -11.54 15.17 -35.28
C ARG A 515 -12.40 16.28 -34.66
N LEU A 516 -12.82 16.08 -33.44
CA LEU A 516 -13.15 17.16 -32.54
C LEU A 516 -11.96 17.31 -31.57
N CYS A 517 -11.07 18.21 -31.90
CA CYS A 517 -10.12 18.78 -30.93
C CYS A 517 -10.83 19.92 -30.20
N PRO A 518 -10.88 19.96 -28.88
CA PRO A 518 -11.01 21.23 -28.16
C PRO A 518 -9.61 21.83 -28.04
N GLY A 519 -9.48 23.06 -28.54
CA GLY A 519 -8.26 23.80 -28.57
C GLY A 519 -7.68 24.09 -27.19
N VAL A 520 -6.38 24.03 -27.13
CA VAL A 520 -5.56 24.78 -26.17
C VAL A 520 -5.28 26.10 -26.88
N SER A 521 -5.76 27.17 -26.32
CA SER A 521 -5.37 28.54 -26.68
C SER A 521 -4.38 29.02 -25.64
N ASP A 522 -3.24 29.50 -26.13
CA ASP A 522 -2.20 30.39 -25.62
C ASP A 522 -2.05 30.66 -24.12
#